data_28f61ec087a60fca8decfe9ee6e45d87
#
_entry.id   28f61ec087a60fca8decfe9ee6e45d87
#
_cell.length_a   1.000
_cell.length_b   1.000
_cell.length_c   1.000
_cell.angle_alpha   90.00
_cell.angle_beta   90.00
_cell.angle_gamma   90.00
#
_symmetry.space_group_name_H-M   'P 1'
#
loop_
_entity.id
_entity.type
_entity.pdbx_description
1 polymer ?
#
loop_
_entity_poly.entity_id
_entity_poly.type
_entity_poly.pdbx_seq_one_letter_code
_entity_poly.pdbx_strand_id
1 'polypeptide(L)'
;MVKNEKATWVWNAHSLEKPLAMLSFFEEQNVKDVYVQLDLSVPDSVYQSFLTDAHDQNIRVHALDGSPDYTEQELAAFLKRVRSLDWDGIHLDIEPYLSEEWESDQKQAVHMYERLIKQAADSGFVLGVDIPFWYDEIPSSANGTLAEFVVERADYTVIMAYRDSSEQILKAARTELALGRSTDKEVLIAVETIEDAEAEGISFFGKSAAYFENEIEKAAKECECRIAVHHAESWQALVNQ
;
A
#
# COMPACT_ATOMS: atom_id res chain seq x y z
N MET A 1 16.80 13.76 8.29
CA MET A 1 16.08 14.35 7.14
C MET A 1 15.21 13.23 6.62
N VAL A 2 13.89 13.37 6.69
CA VAL A 2 12.97 12.45 6.02
C VAL A 2 13.31 12.56 4.55
N LYS A 3 13.75 11.45 3.96
CA LYS A 3 13.96 11.39 2.53
C LYS A 3 12.58 11.56 1.91
N ASN A 4 12.43 12.43 0.92
CA ASN A 4 11.18 12.59 0.16
C ASN A 4 10.97 11.39 -0.79
N GLU A 5 11.16 10.19 -0.25
CA GLU A 5 11.00 8.91 -0.93
C GLU A 5 9.52 8.53 -0.89
N LYS A 6 8.97 8.20 -2.04
CA LYS A 6 7.56 7.86 -2.20
C LYS A 6 7.39 6.37 -2.53
N ALA A 7 6.18 5.86 -2.33
CA ALA A 7 5.75 4.55 -2.80
C ALA A 7 4.52 4.70 -3.72
N THR A 8 4.22 3.68 -4.52
CA THR A 8 3.03 3.67 -5.37
C THR A 8 2.60 2.26 -5.76
N TRP A 9 1.35 2.10 -6.18
CA TRP A 9 0.78 0.85 -6.67
C TRP A 9 0.76 0.82 -8.21
N VAL A 10 1.00 -0.36 -8.77
CA VAL A 10 0.79 -0.69 -10.18
C VAL A 10 -0.22 -1.83 -10.25
N TRP A 11 -1.49 -1.50 -10.42
CA TRP A 11 -2.58 -2.47 -10.50
C TRP A 11 -2.64 -3.18 -11.86
N ASN A 12 -2.32 -2.49 -12.94
CA ASN A 12 -2.30 -3.06 -14.27
C ASN A 12 -0.93 -3.64 -14.61
N ALA A 13 -0.70 -4.91 -14.27
CA ALA A 13 0.56 -5.57 -14.54
C ALA A 13 0.93 -5.69 -16.03
N HIS A 14 -0.04 -5.56 -16.97
CA HIS A 14 0.27 -5.50 -18.40
C HIS A 14 1.03 -4.21 -18.80
N SER A 15 0.97 -3.14 -17.99
CA SER A 15 1.76 -1.94 -18.24
C SER A 15 3.27 -2.18 -18.13
N LEU A 16 3.68 -3.25 -17.42
CA LEU A 16 5.08 -3.66 -17.29
C LEU A 16 5.72 -4.17 -18.59
N GLU A 17 4.94 -4.49 -19.62
CA GLU A 17 5.47 -4.86 -20.93
C GLU A 17 6.24 -3.72 -21.62
N LYS A 18 5.98 -2.47 -21.20
CA LYS A 18 6.64 -1.26 -21.71
C LYS A 18 6.99 -0.29 -20.57
N PRO A 19 7.91 -0.66 -19.67
CA PRO A 19 8.10 0.00 -18.40
C PRO A 19 8.83 1.35 -18.47
N LEU A 20 9.49 1.71 -19.59
CA LEU A 20 10.39 2.84 -19.67
C LEU A 20 9.77 4.18 -19.21
N ALA A 21 8.57 4.49 -19.67
CA ALA A 21 7.90 5.75 -19.28
C ALA A 21 7.51 5.74 -17.79
N MET A 22 7.10 4.59 -17.27
CA MET A 22 6.77 4.41 -15.85
C MET A 22 8.01 4.53 -14.97
N LEU A 23 9.10 3.86 -15.33
CA LEU A 23 10.36 3.94 -14.59
C LEU A 23 10.96 5.34 -14.60
N SER A 24 10.90 6.07 -15.75
CA SER A 24 11.29 7.48 -15.79
C SER A 24 10.45 8.35 -14.86
N PHE A 25 9.14 8.12 -14.84
CA PHE A 25 8.24 8.80 -13.91
C PHE A 25 8.57 8.49 -12.44
N PHE A 26 8.88 7.24 -12.11
CA PHE A 26 9.29 6.85 -10.75
C PHE A 26 10.60 7.55 -10.32
N GLU A 27 11.57 7.66 -11.22
CA GLU A 27 12.79 8.41 -10.96
C GLU A 27 12.51 9.89 -10.70
N GLU A 28 11.72 10.54 -11.57
CA GLU A 28 11.34 11.96 -11.45
C GLU A 28 10.59 12.25 -10.15
N GLN A 29 9.73 11.32 -9.71
CA GLN A 29 8.92 11.46 -8.49
C GLN A 29 9.63 10.95 -7.22
N ASN A 30 10.87 10.45 -7.34
CA ASN A 30 11.64 9.83 -6.25
C ASN A 30 10.89 8.64 -5.59
N VAL A 31 10.24 7.80 -6.41
CA VAL A 31 9.64 6.54 -5.96
C VAL A 31 10.75 5.55 -5.62
N LYS A 32 10.63 4.88 -4.47
CA LYS A 32 11.58 3.88 -3.98
C LYS A 32 10.96 2.53 -3.68
N ASP A 33 9.65 2.48 -3.55
CA ASP A 33 8.90 1.24 -3.41
C ASP A 33 7.72 1.23 -4.39
N VAL A 34 7.56 0.12 -5.08
CA VAL A 34 6.46 -0.10 -6.02
C VAL A 34 5.76 -1.40 -5.66
N TYR A 35 4.45 -1.34 -5.47
CA TYR A 35 3.60 -2.48 -5.19
C TYR A 35 2.93 -2.93 -6.49
N VAL A 36 3.34 -4.08 -7.02
CA VAL A 36 2.93 -4.55 -8.34
C VAL A 36 1.99 -5.73 -8.24
N GLN A 37 0.77 -5.57 -8.78
CA GLN A 37 -0.22 -6.65 -8.84
C GLN A 37 0.35 -7.90 -9.54
N LEU A 38 0.27 -9.03 -8.87
CA LEU A 38 0.70 -10.31 -9.41
C LEU A 38 -0.44 -10.98 -10.21
N ASP A 39 -0.62 -10.57 -11.44
CA ASP A 39 -1.65 -11.11 -12.35
C ASP A 39 -1.21 -12.46 -12.96
N LEU A 40 -2.10 -13.45 -12.93
CA LEU A 40 -1.84 -14.78 -13.48
C LEU A 40 -1.78 -14.79 -15.01
N SER A 41 -2.34 -13.81 -15.69
CA SER A 41 -2.32 -13.67 -17.16
C SER A 41 -1.02 -13.09 -17.70
N VAL A 42 -0.21 -12.45 -16.83
CA VAL A 42 1.07 -11.86 -17.20
C VAL A 42 2.20 -12.89 -17.02
N PRO A 43 3.00 -13.15 -18.06
CA PRO A 43 4.13 -14.09 -17.97
C PRO A 43 5.19 -13.68 -16.95
N ASP A 44 5.78 -14.63 -16.24
CA ASP A 44 6.87 -14.38 -15.28
C ASP A 44 8.08 -13.66 -15.91
N SER A 45 8.32 -13.83 -17.22
CA SER A 45 9.39 -13.13 -17.93
C SER A 45 9.19 -11.62 -17.99
N VAL A 46 7.93 -11.12 -17.98
CA VAL A 46 7.62 -9.69 -17.94
C VAL A 46 8.00 -9.13 -16.57
N TYR A 47 7.59 -9.81 -15.50
CA TYR A 47 7.99 -9.43 -14.14
C TYR A 47 9.50 -9.47 -13.96
N GLN A 48 10.18 -10.52 -14.45
CA GLN A 48 11.63 -10.65 -14.34
C GLN A 48 12.36 -9.49 -15.02
N SER A 49 11.91 -9.07 -16.21
CA SER A 49 12.47 -7.91 -16.91
C SER A 49 12.27 -6.63 -16.12
N PHE A 50 11.03 -6.40 -15.65
CA PHE A 50 10.70 -5.21 -14.87
C PHE A 50 11.48 -5.13 -13.55
N LEU A 51 11.59 -6.24 -12.81
CA LEU A 51 12.39 -6.31 -11.58
C LEU A 51 13.84 -5.91 -11.83
N THR A 52 14.44 -6.45 -12.90
CA THR A 52 15.82 -6.08 -13.29
C THR A 52 15.95 -4.59 -13.55
N ASP A 53 15.06 -4.01 -14.39
CA ASP A 53 15.11 -2.60 -14.76
C ASP A 53 14.85 -1.66 -13.57
N ALA A 54 13.97 -2.06 -12.64
CA ALA A 54 13.66 -1.32 -11.42
C ALA A 54 14.83 -1.36 -10.42
N HIS A 55 15.43 -2.53 -10.21
CA HIS A 55 16.60 -2.69 -9.33
C HIS A 55 17.81 -1.88 -9.83
N ASP A 56 18.03 -1.79 -11.14
CA ASP A 56 19.09 -0.95 -11.73
C ASP A 56 18.90 0.54 -11.40
N GLN A 57 17.66 0.96 -11.08
CA GLN A 57 17.32 2.32 -10.63
C GLN A 57 17.19 2.45 -9.10
N ASN A 58 17.56 1.42 -8.35
CA ASN A 58 17.41 1.35 -6.89
C ASN A 58 15.95 1.56 -6.42
N ILE A 59 15.01 0.95 -7.14
CA ILE A 59 13.59 0.86 -6.80
C ILE A 59 13.32 -0.55 -6.30
N ARG A 60 12.77 -0.68 -5.09
CA ARG A 60 12.29 -1.95 -4.53
C ARG A 60 10.92 -2.28 -5.11
N VAL A 61 10.71 -3.53 -5.45
CA VAL A 61 9.45 -3.99 -6.03
C VAL A 61 8.86 -5.09 -5.16
N HIS A 62 7.67 -4.85 -4.62
CA HIS A 62 6.95 -5.80 -3.80
C HIS A 62 5.81 -6.42 -4.61
N ALA A 63 5.68 -7.73 -4.55
CA ALA A 63 4.55 -8.41 -5.18
C ALA A 63 3.28 -8.08 -4.41
N LEU A 64 2.27 -7.55 -5.10
CA LEU A 64 0.99 -7.14 -4.53
C LEU A 64 -0.09 -8.17 -4.84
N ASP A 65 -0.89 -8.51 -3.84
CA ASP A 65 -2.13 -9.26 -3.98
C ASP A 65 -3.09 -8.97 -2.83
N GLY A 66 -4.37 -9.24 -3.04
CA GLY A 66 -5.41 -9.07 -2.03
C GLY A 66 -6.80 -9.04 -2.65
N SER A 67 -7.79 -9.35 -1.82
CA SER A 67 -9.21 -9.19 -2.13
C SER A 67 -10.01 -9.20 -0.81
N PRO A 68 -11.29 -8.73 -0.80
CA PRO A 68 -12.11 -8.77 0.40
C PRO A 68 -12.30 -10.17 0.99
N ASP A 69 -12.44 -11.17 0.14
CA ASP A 69 -12.68 -12.57 0.52
C ASP A 69 -11.43 -13.45 0.40
N TYR A 70 -10.24 -12.85 0.57
CA TYR A 70 -8.96 -13.53 0.39
C TYR A 70 -8.80 -14.70 1.35
N THR A 71 -8.33 -15.84 0.84
CA THR A 71 -8.23 -17.08 1.60
C THR A 71 -6.78 -17.49 1.88
N GLU A 72 -6.57 -18.35 2.89
CA GLU A 72 -5.25 -18.93 3.18
C GLU A 72 -4.68 -19.75 2.00
N GLN A 73 -5.55 -20.32 1.16
CA GLN A 73 -5.13 -21.07 -0.03
C GLN A 73 -4.63 -20.13 -1.13
N GLU A 74 -5.30 -19.00 -1.35
CA GLU A 74 -4.86 -17.96 -2.28
C GLU A 74 -3.53 -17.37 -1.82
N LEU A 75 -3.41 -17.01 -0.54
CA LEU A 75 -2.15 -16.55 0.03
C LEU A 75 -1.01 -17.57 -0.16
N ALA A 76 -1.27 -18.86 0.07
CA ALA A 76 -0.26 -19.90 -0.13
C ALA A 76 0.15 -20.04 -1.60
N ALA A 77 -0.79 -19.90 -2.54
CA ALA A 77 -0.52 -19.91 -3.98
C ALA A 77 0.29 -18.67 -4.41
N PHE A 78 -0.09 -17.50 -3.93
CA PHE A 78 0.64 -16.24 -4.12
C PHE A 78 2.08 -16.35 -3.62
N LEU A 79 2.29 -16.71 -2.35
CA LEU A 79 3.61 -16.87 -1.76
C LEU A 79 4.49 -17.88 -2.52
N LYS A 80 3.89 -18.95 -3.05
CA LYS A 80 4.61 -19.93 -3.88
C LYS A 80 5.09 -19.29 -5.18
N ARG A 81 4.29 -18.47 -5.83
CA ARG A 81 4.65 -17.78 -7.09
C ARG A 81 5.70 -16.70 -6.85
N VAL A 82 5.55 -15.90 -5.78
CA VAL A 82 6.55 -14.88 -5.42
C VAL A 82 7.94 -15.48 -5.26
N ARG A 83 8.08 -16.69 -4.68
CA ARG A 83 9.38 -17.36 -4.50
C ARG A 83 10.12 -17.69 -5.79
N SER A 84 9.46 -17.64 -6.95
CA SER A 84 10.07 -17.95 -8.24
C SER A 84 10.81 -16.80 -8.90
N LEU A 85 10.65 -15.57 -8.39
CA LEU A 85 11.21 -14.33 -8.92
C LEU A 85 11.90 -13.52 -7.81
N ASP A 86 12.69 -12.54 -8.19
CA ASP A 86 13.54 -11.74 -7.29
C ASP A 86 12.80 -10.49 -6.75
N TRP A 87 11.65 -10.71 -6.08
CA TRP A 87 10.88 -9.67 -5.41
C TRP A 87 11.57 -9.24 -4.11
N ASP A 88 11.53 -7.95 -3.80
CA ASP A 88 12.05 -7.40 -2.53
C ASP A 88 11.16 -7.74 -1.33
N GLY A 89 9.89 -8.06 -1.56
CA GLY A 89 8.93 -8.42 -0.54
C GLY A 89 7.55 -8.71 -1.11
N ILE A 90 6.59 -8.79 -0.22
CA ILE A 90 5.16 -8.90 -0.53
C ILE A 90 4.42 -7.72 0.05
N HIS A 91 3.34 -7.32 -0.60
CA HIS A 91 2.43 -6.29 -0.15
C HIS A 91 0.99 -6.82 -0.22
N LEU A 92 0.26 -6.75 0.88
CA LEU A 92 -1.10 -7.27 0.95
C LEU A 92 -2.10 -6.12 1.09
N ASP A 93 -3.04 -6.07 0.14
CA ASP A 93 -4.18 -5.17 0.17
C ASP A 93 -5.46 -6.00 0.34
N ILE A 94 -5.65 -6.52 1.54
CA ILE A 94 -6.81 -7.34 1.91
C ILE A 94 -7.77 -6.46 2.69
N GLU A 95 -8.94 -6.23 2.12
CA GLU A 95 -9.96 -5.32 2.67
C GLU A 95 -11.21 -6.09 3.15
N PRO A 96 -11.12 -6.89 4.24
CA PRO A 96 -12.20 -7.76 4.69
C PRO A 96 -13.49 -7.02 5.01
N TYR A 97 -13.41 -5.71 5.28
CA TYR A 97 -14.58 -4.87 5.55
C TYR A 97 -15.49 -4.66 4.31
N LEU A 98 -15.05 -5.05 3.12
CA LEU A 98 -15.85 -5.07 1.89
C LEU A 98 -16.52 -6.44 1.65
N SER A 99 -16.29 -7.45 2.52
CA SER A 99 -16.86 -8.78 2.38
C SER A 99 -18.25 -8.91 3.03
N GLU A 100 -19.04 -9.87 2.57
CA GLU A 100 -20.32 -10.22 3.21
C GLU A 100 -20.10 -10.78 4.63
N GLU A 101 -18.99 -11.44 4.89
CA GLU A 101 -18.64 -11.98 6.22
C GLU A 101 -18.47 -10.87 7.25
N TRP A 102 -17.87 -9.73 6.87
CA TRP A 102 -17.72 -8.59 7.76
C TRP A 102 -19.05 -8.00 8.22
N GLU A 103 -20.05 -7.97 7.35
CA GLU A 103 -21.39 -7.48 7.69
C GLU A 103 -22.17 -8.49 8.56
N SER A 104 -22.00 -9.79 8.29
CA SER A 104 -22.74 -10.85 8.97
C SER A 104 -22.09 -11.32 10.28
N ASP A 105 -20.77 -11.44 10.32
CA ASP A 105 -19.96 -11.83 11.50
C ASP A 105 -18.58 -11.15 11.48
N GLN A 106 -18.52 -9.87 11.86
CA GLN A 106 -17.29 -9.10 11.90
C GLN A 106 -16.16 -9.78 12.71
N LYS A 107 -16.51 -10.47 13.79
CA LYS A 107 -15.50 -11.14 14.62
C LYS A 107 -14.84 -12.29 13.87
N GLN A 108 -15.61 -13.03 13.08
CA GLN A 108 -15.09 -14.10 12.26
C GLN A 108 -14.23 -13.54 11.12
N ALA A 109 -14.68 -12.47 10.44
CA ALA A 109 -13.91 -11.80 9.41
C ALA A 109 -12.55 -11.27 9.93
N VAL A 110 -12.54 -10.60 11.09
CA VAL A 110 -11.32 -10.17 11.78
C VAL A 110 -10.40 -11.35 12.08
N HIS A 111 -10.94 -12.44 12.63
CA HIS A 111 -10.15 -13.62 12.96
C HIS A 111 -9.51 -14.26 11.71
N MET A 112 -10.26 -14.34 10.61
CA MET A 112 -9.74 -14.86 9.34
C MET A 112 -8.62 -13.96 8.78
N TYR A 113 -8.84 -12.64 8.78
CA TYR A 113 -7.84 -11.67 8.35
C TYR A 113 -6.55 -11.76 9.17
N GLU A 114 -6.66 -11.84 10.49
CA GLU A 114 -5.50 -11.99 11.38
C GLU A 114 -4.70 -13.28 11.10
N ARG A 115 -5.36 -14.36 10.70
CA ARG A 115 -4.67 -15.60 10.29
C ARG A 115 -3.88 -15.40 9.01
N LEU A 116 -4.42 -14.66 8.03
CA LEU A 116 -3.72 -14.32 6.80
C LEU A 116 -2.47 -13.48 7.09
N ILE A 117 -2.60 -12.43 7.90
CA ILE A 117 -1.46 -11.58 8.29
C ILE A 117 -0.38 -12.38 9.01
N LYS A 118 -0.76 -13.28 9.93
CA LYS A 118 0.22 -14.18 10.60
C LYS A 118 0.93 -15.09 9.60
N GLN A 119 0.17 -15.73 8.70
CA GLN A 119 0.76 -16.61 7.68
C GLN A 119 1.72 -15.84 6.76
N ALA A 120 1.38 -14.61 6.38
CA ALA A 120 2.24 -13.75 5.58
C ALA A 120 3.50 -13.33 6.34
N ALA A 121 3.39 -12.92 7.61
CA ALA A 121 4.53 -12.58 8.46
C ALA A 121 5.50 -13.77 8.67
N ASP A 122 4.96 -14.98 8.77
CA ASP A 122 5.76 -16.21 8.93
C ASP A 122 6.36 -16.71 7.58
N SER A 123 6.09 -16.03 6.46
CA SER A 123 6.53 -16.45 5.12
C SER A 123 8.02 -16.29 4.84
N GLY A 124 8.68 -15.41 5.59
CA GLY A 124 10.09 -15.04 5.43
C GLY A 124 10.34 -13.94 4.37
N PHE A 125 9.29 -13.38 3.76
CA PHE A 125 9.38 -12.16 2.95
C PHE A 125 9.26 -10.91 3.82
N VAL A 126 9.81 -9.79 3.36
CA VAL A 126 9.43 -8.46 3.87
C VAL A 126 7.93 -8.28 3.59
N LEU A 127 7.16 -7.97 4.63
CA LEU A 127 5.70 -7.84 4.56
C LEU A 127 5.26 -6.39 4.68
N GLY A 128 4.63 -5.86 3.63
CA GLY A 128 3.82 -4.65 3.66
C GLY A 128 2.33 -4.97 3.74
N VAL A 129 1.55 -4.11 4.39
CA VAL A 129 0.09 -4.28 4.51
C VAL A 129 -0.61 -2.94 4.42
N ASP A 130 -1.64 -2.85 3.56
CA ASP A 130 -2.57 -1.74 3.54
C ASP A 130 -3.65 -1.91 4.61
N ILE A 131 -3.93 -0.85 5.37
CA ILE A 131 -5.05 -0.82 6.30
C ILE A 131 -5.77 0.54 6.26
N PRO A 132 -7.10 0.56 6.46
CA PRO A 132 -7.82 1.81 6.64
C PRO A 132 -7.49 2.45 7.99
N PHE A 133 -7.54 3.78 8.06
CA PHE A 133 -7.20 4.58 9.23
C PHE A 133 -8.09 4.34 10.47
N TRP A 134 -9.19 3.61 10.33
CA TRP A 134 -10.13 3.32 11.43
C TRP A 134 -9.98 1.90 12.01
N TYR A 135 -8.93 1.14 11.63
CA TYR A 135 -8.65 -0.15 12.27
C TYR A 135 -8.20 -0.03 13.73
N ASP A 136 -7.86 1.16 14.18
CA ASP A 136 -7.65 1.47 15.60
C ASP A 136 -8.95 1.41 16.46
N GLU A 137 -10.11 1.46 15.81
CA GLU A 137 -11.41 1.30 16.47
C GLU A 137 -11.93 -0.16 16.48
N ILE A 138 -11.31 -1.06 15.70
CA ILE A 138 -11.73 -2.45 15.56
C ILE A 138 -10.99 -3.34 16.58
N PRO A 139 -11.73 -4.08 17.44
CA PRO A 139 -11.09 -5.01 18.36
C PRO A 139 -10.41 -6.17 17.64
N SER A 140 -9.16 -6.44 17.99
CA SER A 140 -8.43 -7.66 17.57
C SER A 140 -9.01 -8.89 18.28
N SER A 141 -8.95 -10.05 17.64
CA SER A 141 -9.31 -11.32 18.27
C SER A 141 -8.31 -11.76 19.35
N ALA A 142 -7.10 -11.22 19.33
CA ALA A 142 -6.06 -11.48 20.34
C ALA A 142 -6.21 -10.53 21.55
N ASN A 143 -5.68 -9.33 21.45
CA ASN A 143 -5.81 -8.23 22.41
C ASN A 143 -5.54 -6.93 21.67
N GLY A 144 -6.07 -5.83 22.18
CA GLY A 144 -5.89 -4.51 21.57
C GLY A 144 -6.75 -4.32 20.33
N THR A 145 -6.26 -3.53 19.38
CA THR A 145 -6.95 -3.17 18.15
C THR A 145 -6.40 -3.93 16.93
N LEU A 146 -7.15 -3.94 15.84
CA LEU A 146 -6.72 -4.57 14.59
C LEU A 146 -5.52 -3.84 13.99
N ALA A 147 -5.45 -2.51 14.14
CA ALA A 147 -4.28 -1.73 13.73
C ALA A 147 -3.02 -2.15 14.50
N GLU A 148 -3.11 -2.29 15.84
CA GLU A 148 -2.00 -2.80 16.67
C GLU A 148 -1.55 -4.19 16.21
N PHE A 149 -2.51 -5.09 15.95
CA PHE A 149 -2.22 -6.45 15.50
C PHE A 149 -1.43 -6.48 14.20
N VAL A 150 -1.81 -5.64 13.21
CA VAL A 150 -1.14 -5.57 11.90
C VAL A 150 0.22 -4.90 12.01
N VAL A 151 0.31 -3.70 12.62
CA VAL A 151 1.55 -2.93 12.72
C VAL A 151 2.65 -3.71 13.44
N GLU A 152 2.31 -4.47 14.49
CA GLU A 152 3.29 -5.29 15.20
C GLU A 152 3.89 -6.41 14.33
N ARG A 153 3.15 -6.92 13.35
CA ARG A 153 3.53 -8.11 12.55
C ARG A 153 4.08 -7.78 11.18
N ALA A 154 3.64 -6.70 10.57
CA ALA A 154 4.18 -6.23 9.31
C ALA A 154 5.59 -5.62 9.49
N ASP A 155 6.39 -5.63 8.44
CA ASP A 155 7.65 -4.88 8.41
C ASP A 155 7.39 -3.40 8.17
N TYR A 156 6.37 -3.08 7.37
CA TYR A 156 5.82 -1.74 7.20
C TYR A 156 4.31 -1.79 6.94
N THR A 157 3.61 -0.73 7.32
CA THR A 157 2.16 -0.61 7.13
C THR A 157 1.85 0.67 6.37
N VAL A 158 0.93 0.61 5.41
CA VAL A 158 0.46 1.78 4.68
C VAL A 158 -0.97 2.10 5.11
N ILE A 159 -1.18 3.31 5.60
CA ILE A 159 -2.48 3.75 6.11
C ILE A 159 -3.25 4.46 5.00
N MET A 160 -4.38 3.92 4.60
CA MET A 160 -5.30 4.52 3.63
C MET A 160 -5.99 5.75 4.25
N ALA A 161 -5.22 6.83 4.38
CA ALA A 161 -5.69 8.10 4.94
C ALA A 161 -6.17 9.05 3.82
N TYR A 162 -7.02 8.52 2.93
CA TYR A 162 -7.49 9.19 1.72
C TYR A 162 -8.20 10.50 2.03
N ARG A 163 -7.47 11.60 1.95
CA ARG A 163 -7.90 12.99 2.12
C ARG A 163 -7.08 13.88 1.19
N ASP A 164 -7.60 15.05 0.84
CA ASP A 164 -7.01 16.00 -0.12
C ASP A 164 -6.30 17.19 0.53
N SER A 165 -6.04 17.15 1.84
CA SER A 165 -5.26 18.17 2.54
C SER A 165 -4.41 17.56 3.65
N SER A 166 -3.23 18.15 3.86
CA SER A 166 -2.26 17.67 4.85
C SER A 166 -2.84 17.59 6.26
N GLU A 167 -3.65 18.57 6.66
CA GLU A 167 -4.31 18.58 7.98
C GLU A 167 -5.23 17.38 8.16
N GLN A 168 -6.07 17.08 7.16
CA GLN A 168 -7.01 15.97 7.25
C GLN A 168 -6.33 14.60 7.11
N ILE A 169 -5.32 14.49 6.26
CA ILE A 169 -4.46 13.30 6.13
C ILE A 169 -3.86 12.95 7.49
N LEU A 170 -3.17 13.90 8.12
CA LEU A 170 -2.51 13.69 9.41
C LEU A 170 -3.49 13.44 10.55
N LYS A 171 -4.67 14.06 10.49
CA LYS A 171 -5.73 13.79 11.46
C LYS A 171 -6.27 12.37 11.34
N ALA A 172 -6.44 11.85 10.12
CA ALA A 172 -6.91 10.50 9.87
C ALA A 172 -5.90 9.45 10.36
N ALA A 173 -4.61 9.57 10.00
CA ALA A 173 -3.57 8.58 10.31
C ALA A 173 -2.89 8.76 11.68
N ARG A 174 -3.41 9.63 12.55
CA ARG A 174 -2.70 10.05 13.79
C ARG A 174 -2.39 8.89 14.72
N THR A 175 -3.34 7.99 14.92
CA THR A 175 -3.22 6.86 15.86
C THR A 175 -2.18 5.87 15.36
N GLU A 176 -2.24 5.50 14.08
CA GLU A 176 -1.33 4.53 13.46
C GLU A 176 0.11 5.06 13.37
N LEU A 177 0.28 6.35 13.09
CA LEU A 177 1.58 7.00 13.12
C LEU A 177 2.19 7.00 14.54
N ALA A 178 1.37 7.20 15.57
CA ALA A 178 1.83 7.10 16.96
C ALA A 178 2.18 5.65 17.33
N LEU A 179 1.39 4.69 16.84
CA LEU A 179 1.63 3.27 17.02
C LEU A 179 2.95 2.84 16.36
N GLY A 180 3.20 3.20 15.10
CA GLY A 180 4.47 2.93 14.42
C GLY A 180 5.68 3.44 15.19
N ARG A 181 5.62 4.69 15.68
CA ARG A 181 6.68 5.26 16.52
C ARG A 181 6.90 4.50 17.83
N SER A 182 5.84 4.03 18.48
CA SER A 182 5.93 3.31 19.74
C SER A 182 6.45 1.87 19.62
N THR A 183 6.29 1.28 18.44
CA THR A 183 6.70 -0.10 18.11
C THR A 183 7.99 -0.18 17.29
N ASP A 184 8.56 0.97 16.91
CA ASP A 184 9.70 1.08 15.98
C ASP A 184 9.42 0.41 14.62
N LYS A 185 8.17 0.56 14.15
CA LYS A 185 7.71 0.05 12.85
C LYS A 185 7.50 1.19 11.86
N GLU A 186 7.84 0.94 10.60
CA GLU A 186 7.59 1.90 9.54
C GLU A 186 6.10 1.98 9.22
N VAL A 187 5.57 3.22 9.23
CA VAL A 187 4.20 3.53 8.82
C VAL A 187 4.26 4.59 7.72
N LEU A 188 3.69 4.27 6.56
CA LEU A 188 3.49 5.18 5.45
C LEU A 188 2.04 5.69 5.45
N ILE A 189 1.82 6.84 4.83
CA ILE A 189 0.48 7.36 4.58
C ILE A 189 0.16 7.23 3.09
N ALA A 190 -0.98 6.59 2.77
CA ALA A 190 -1.52 6.57 1.43
C ALA A 190 -2.42 7.78 1.17
N VAL A 191 -2.30 8.33 -0.04
CA VAL A 191 -3.18 9.37 -0.59
C VAL A 191 -3.75 8.92 -1.92
N GLU A 192 -4.97 9.40 -2.25
CA GLU A 192 -5.73 8.97 -3.43
C GLU A 192 -5.64 10.01 -4.55
N THR A 193 -5.47 9.54 -5.80
CA THR A 193 -5.45 10.38 -7.01
C THR A 193 -6.50 9.99 -8.07
N ILE A 194 -7.29 8.94 -7.82
CA ILE A 194 -8.42 8.54 -8.68
C ILE A 194 -9.64 9.44 -8.39
N GLU A 195 -10.50 9.59 -9.38
CA GLU A 195 -11.80 10.23 -9.20
C GLU A 195 -12.66 9.43 -8.22
N ASP A 196 -13.02 10.05 -7.11
CA ASP A 196 -14.00 9.51 -6.18
C ASP A 196 -15.31 10.27 -6.36
N ALA A 197 -16.34 9.56 -6.84
CA ALA A 197 -17.66 10.13 -7.08
C ALA A 197 -18.53 10.20 -5.81
N GLU A 198 -18.12 9.56 -4.71
CA GLU A 198 -18.95 9.39 -3.53
C GLU A 198 -18.73 10.44 -2.45
N ALA A 199 -17.52 11.03 -2.37
CA ALA A 199 -17.23 12.01 -1.33
C ALA A 199 -16.20 13.08 -1.76
N GLU A 200 -16.52 14.34 -1.48
CA GLU A 200 -15.57 15.44 -1.61
C GLU A 200 -14.47 15.36 -0.54
N GLY A 201 -13.23 15.72 -0.90
CA GLY A 201 -12.12 15.84 0.04
C GLY A 201 -11.38 14.53 0.34
N ILE A 202 -11.70 13.44 -0.38
CA ILE A 202 -11.02 12.14 -0.26
C ILE A 202 -9.84 12.06 -1.21
N SER A 203 -9.98 12.52 -2.44
CA SER A 203 -9.00 12.38 -3.50
C SER A 203 -8.42 13.72 -3.97
N PHE A 204 -7.18 13.68 -4.44
CA PHE A 204 -6.55 14.79 -5.15
C PHE A 204 -6.99 14.91 -6.63
N PHE A 205 -7.89 14.05 -7.09
CA PHE A 205 -8.44 14.17 -8.44
C PHE A 205 -9.01 15.57 -8.69
N GLY A 206 -8.68 16.16 -9.84
CA GLY A 206 -9.11 17.52 -10.22
C GLY A 206 -8.39 18.65 -9.48
N LYS A 207 -7.45 18.36 -8.58
CA LYS A 207 -6.54 19.38 -8.00
C LYS A 207 -5.36 19.62 -8.94
N SER A 208 -4.73 20.78 -8.82
CA SER A 208 -3.49 21.03 -9.56
C SER A 208 -2.31 20.23 -9.00
N ALA A 209 -1.35 19.88 -9.87
CA ALA A 209 -0.11 19.23 -9.46
C ALA A 209 0.61 19.99 -8.33
N ALA A 210 0.67 21.33 -8.41
CA ALA A 210 1.31 22.16 -7.39
C ALA A 210 0.58 22.11 -6.02
N TYR A 211 -0.75 22.01 -6.01
CA TYR A 211 -1.52 21.82 -4.78
C TYR A 211 -1.22 20.44 -4.16
N PHE A 212 -1.31 19.39 -4.97
CA PHE A 212 -1.01 18.02 -4.56
C PHE A 212 0.39 17.91 -3.92
N GLU A 213 1.45 18.33 -4.65
CA GLU A 213 2.82 18.27 -4.14
C GLU A 213 2.98 19.05 -2.82
N ASN A 214 2.43 20.27 -2.74
CA ASN A 214 2.50 21.07 -1.52
C ASN A 214 1.84 20.38 -0.31
N GLU A 215 0.68 19.76 -0.49
CA GLU A 215 -0.04 19.12 0.61
C GLU A 215 0.65 17.81 1.06
N ILE A 216 1.14 16.97 0.13
CA ILE A 216 1.85 15.75 0.51
C ILE A 216 3.22 16.04 1.14
N GLU A 217 3.94 17.08 0.66
CA GLU A 217 5.21 17.50 1.28
C GLU A 217 5.01 18.02 2.71
N LYS A 218 3.95 18.81 2.97
CA LYS A 218 3.59 19.24 4.31
C LYS A 218 3.28 18.05 5.22
N ALA A 219 2.45 17.12 4.75
CA ALA A 219 2.10 15.93 5.50
C ALA A 219 3.36 15.11 5.85
N ALA A 220 4.19 14.76 4.84
CA ALA A 220 5.41 14.00 5.02
C ALA A 220 6.40 14.65 6.01
N LYS A 221 6.55 15.98 5.94
CA LYS A 221 7.42 16.74 6.83
C LYS A 221 6.92 16.74 8.28
N GLU A 222 5.62 16.88 8.48
CA GLU A 222 5.02 16.98 9.82
C GLU A 222 4.97 15.62 10.51
N CYS A 223 4.63 14.53 9.77
CA CYS A 223 4.63 13.18 10.36
C CYS A 223 6.03 12.58 10.46
N GLU A 224 7.02 13.10 9.74
CA GLU A 224 8.32 12.46 9.54
C GLU A 224 8.18 11.05 8.94
N CYS A 225 7.20 10.85 8.05
CA CYS A 225 6.89 9.59 7.41
C CYS A 225 6.93 9.70 5.87
N ARG A 226 6.93 8.58 5.19
CA ARG A 226 6.87 8.50 3.73
C ARG A 226 5.42 8.54 3.26
N ILE A 227 5.20 9.01 2.02
CA ILE A 227 3.90 9.03 1.36
C ILE A 227 3.87 7.94 0.29
N ALA A 228 2.78 7.20 0.26
CA ALA A 228 2.42 6.29 -0.83
C ALA A 228 1.29 6.93 -1.65
N VAL A 229 1.42 6.97 -2.97
CA VAL A 229 0.42 7.60 -3.85
C VAL A 229 -0.34 6.53 -4.61
N HIS A 230 -1.64 6.45 -4.39
CA HIS A 230 -2.51 5.53 -5.08
C HIS A 230 -3.12 6.21 -6.31
N HIS A 231 -2.90 5.70 -7.51
CA HIS A 231 -1.88 4.74 -7.99
C HIS A 231 -1.04 5.37 -9.12
N ALA A 232 -0.03 4.67 -9.63
CA ALA A 232 0.96 5.22 -10.56
C ALA A 232 0.35 5.93 -11.79
N GLU A 233 -0.65 5.33 -12.45
CA GLU A 233 -1.23 5.88 -13.68
C GLU A 233 -2.06 7.14 -13.41
N SER A 234 -2.91 7.17 -12.37
CA SER A 234 -3.70 8.35 -12.00
C SER A 234 -2.82 9.48 -11.48
N TRP A 235 -1.78 9.15 -10.73
CA TRP A 235 -0.79 10.12 -10.28
C TRP A 235 -0.03 10.74 -11.45
N GLN A 236 0.46 9.92 -12.39
CA GLN A 236 1.12 10.43 -13.61
C GLN A 236 0.19 11.35 -14.41
N ALA A 237 -1.10 11.00 -14.51
CA ALA A 237 -2.09 11.85 -15.17
C ALA A 237 -2.31 13.19 -14.43
N LEU A 238 -2.29 13.19 -13.09
CA LEU A 238 -2.45 14.39 -12.28
C LEU A 238 -1.28 15.36 -12.45
N VAL A 239 -0.03 14.86 -12.42
CA VAL A 239 1.15 15.75 -12.50
C VAL A 239 1.46 16.23 -13.92
N ASN A 240 0.87 15.61 -14.95
CA ASN A 240 1.03 16.02 -16.35
C ASN A 240 -0.06 16.98 -16.85
N GLN A 241 -0.98 17.44 -15.98
CA GLN A 241 -2.00 18.45 -16.30
C GLN A 241 -1.41 19.86 -16.19
#